data_b1ab3f647ec35c0178f95a9fa8a069a9
#
_entry.id   b1ab3f647ec35c0178f95a9fa8a069a9
#
_cell.length_a   1.000
_cell.length_b   1.000
_cell.length_c   1.000
_cell.angle_alpha   90.00
_cell.angle_beta   90.00
_cell.angle_gamma   90.00
#
_symmetry.space_group_name_H-M   'P 1'
#
loop_
_entity.id
_entity.type
_entity.pdbx_description
1 polymer ?
#
loop_
_entity_poly.entity_id
_entity_poly.type
_entity_poly.pdbx_seq_one_letter_code
_entity_poly.pdbx_strand_id
1 'polypeptide(L)'
;MSARRPSAPRKISARSGAVCAEDFTKIPGGLPGVETRGEVVYTRGVAAGRMTVAGMCRALCENPAKLYGLYPRKGVIAAGSDADIVVYDPKASHILSARDMVTKAGYTPFEGLRTEGGIAKVYLRGSLMVEDGRIVGGPEGQYLRRGLCTL
;
A
#
# COMPACT_ATOMS: atom_id res chain seq x y z
N MET A 1 18.54 -28.16 -19.87
CA MET A 1 17.65 -27.80 -18.74
C MET A 1 16.74 -26.67 -19.19
N SER A 2 15.49 -27.00 -19.53
CA SER A 2 14.51 -26.04 -20.07
C SER A 2 13.85 -25.28 -18.92
N ALA A 3 14.09 -23.98 -18.82
CA ALA A 3 13.43 -23.10 -17.86
C ALA A 3 11.94 -23.00 -18.20
N ARG A 4 11.07 -23.52 -17.36
CA ARG A 4 9.61 -23.33 -17.45
C ARG A 4 9.30 -21.85 -17.29
N ARG A 5 8.74 -21.23 -18.31
CA ARG A 5 8.14 -19.89 -18.23
C ARG A 5 7.03 -19.93 -17.16
N PRO A 6 6.96 -18.95 -16.27
CA PRO A 6 5.80 -18.84 -15.37
C PRO A 6 4.54 -18.67 -16.19
N SER A 7 3.52 -19.47 -15.88
CA SER A 7 2.19 -19.38 -16.49
C SER A 7 1.60 -17.98 -16.26
N ALA A 8 1.07 -17.38 -17.31
CA ALA A 8 0.38 -16.09 -17.22
C ALA A 8 -0.72 -16.12 -16.14
N PRO A 9 -0.85 -15.07 -15.32
CA PRO A 9 -1.89 -15.01 -14.31
C PRO A 9 -3.27 -15.14 -14.97
N ARG A 10 -4.12 -15.99 -14.41
CA ARG A 10 -5.51 -16.15 -14.84
C ARG A 10 -6.17 -14.78 -14.78
N LYS A 11 -6.73 -14.33 -15.91
CA LYS A 11 -7.55 -13.12 -16.00
C LYS A 11 -8.75 -13.30 -15.08
N ILE A 12 -8.72 -12.70 -13.90
CA ILE A 12 -9.94 -12.42 -13.16
C ILE A 12 -10.50 -11.14 -13.81
N SER A 13 -11.29 -11.35 -14.87
CA SER A 13 -12.04 -10.26 -15.50
C SER A 13 -13.06 -9.72 -14.50
N ALA A 14 -13.69 -8.58 -14.80
CA ALA A 14 -14.75 -7.91 -14.04
C ALA A 14 -16.00 -8.78 -13.68
N ARG A 15 -15.88 -10.09 -13.77
CA ARG A 15 -16.84 -11.13 -13.38
C ARG A 15 -16.76 -11.50 -11.88
N SER A 16 -15.95 -10.83 -11.07
CA SER A 16 -15.87 -11.17 -9.63
C SER A 16 -17.24 -11.03 -8.93
N GLY A 17 -18.06 -10.08 -9.35
CA GLY A 17 -19.44 -9.96 -8.87
C GLY A 17 -20.35 -11.13 -9.26
N ALA A 18 -20.20 -11.67 -10.46
CA ALA A 18 -21.00 -12.80 -10.94
C ALA A 18 -20.57 -14.14 -10.30
N VAL A 19 -19.27 -14.33 -10.11
CA VAL A 19 -18.75 -15.55 -9.44
C VAL A 19 -19.14 -15.61 -7.97
N CYS A 20 -19.20 -14.47 -7.29
CA CYS A 20 -19.66 -14.38 -5.90
C CYS A 20 -21.16 -14.65 -5.73
N ALA A 21 -21.97 -14.42 -6.78
CA ALA A 21 -23.41 -14.69 -6.75
C ALA A 21 -23.76 -16.18 -6.86
N GLU A 22 -22.88 -16.98 -7.47
CA GLU A 22 -23.15 -18.40 -7.73
C GLU A 22 -22.51 -19.35 -6.69
N ASP A 23 -21.39 -18.94 -6.07
CA ASP A 23 -20.64 -19.80 -5.15
C ASP A 23 -19.91 -18.97 -4.09
N PHE A 24 -20.50 -18.89 -2.90
CA PHE A 24 -19.93 -18.11 -1.78
C PHE A 24 -18.57 -18.64 -1.30
N THR A 25 -18.23 -19.91 -1.56
CA THR A 25 -16.92 -20.48 -1.18
C THR A 25 -15.76 -19.90 -2.00
N LYS A 26 -16.07 -19.23 -3.10
CA LYS A 26 -15.10 -18.55 -3.97
C LYS A 26 -14.95 -17.05 -3.66
N ILE A 27 -15.68 -16.55 -2.66
CA ILE A 27 -15.54 -15.16 -2.22
C ILE A 27 -14.17 -15.00 -1.55
N PRO A 28 -13.33 -14.04 -2.01
CA PRO A 28 -12.08 -13.74 -1.33
C PRO A 28 -12.32 -13.32 0.12
N GLY A 29 -11.52 -13.82 1.06
CA GLY A 29 -11.63 -13.52 2.49
C GLY A 29 -11.29 -12.08 2.89
N GLY A 30 -11.09 -11.17 1.92
CA GLY A 30 -10.78 -9.76 2.14
C GLY A 30 -10.49 -9.03 0.84
N LEU A 31 -10.19 -7.73 0.95
CA LEU A 31 -9.86 -6.86 -0.18
C LEU A 31 -8.37 -6.53 -0.20
N PRO A 32 -7.68 -6.66 -1.35
CA PRO A 32 -6.28 -6.26 -1.50
C PRO A 32 -6.21 -4.72 -1.56
N GLY A 33 -5.83 -4.09 -0.44
CA GLY A 33 -5.78 -2.64 -0.34
C GLY A 33 -4.47 -2.09 0.24
N VAL A 34 -3.53 -2.95 0.64
CA VAL A 34 -2.30 -2.50 1.30
C VAL A 34 -1.44 -1.68 0.34
N GLU A 35 -1.23 -2.17 -0.87
CA GLU A 35 -0.38 -1.54 -1.90
C GLU A 35 -0.95 -0.19 -2.36
N THR A 36 -2.27 -0.07 -2.49
CA THR A 36 -2.94 1.12 -3.04
C THR A 36 -3.41 2.12 -1.98
N ARG A 37 -3.34 1.76 -0.70
CA ARG A 37 -3.93 2.55 0.40
C ARG A 37 -3.46 4.00 0.41
N GLY A 38 -2.15 4.25 0.29
CA GLY A 38 -1.58 5.59 0.31
C GLY A 38 -2.15 6.46 -0.80
N GLU A 39 -2.14 5.95 -2.02
CA GLU A 39 -2.59 6.68 -3.21
C GLU A 39 -4.10 6.92 -3.23
N VAL A 40 -4.88 5.92 -2.82
CA VAL A 40 -6.35 6.06 -2.74
C VAL A 40 -6.75 7.08 -1.66
N VAL A 41 -6.12 7.03 -0.48
CA VAL A 41 -6.41 8.00 0.60
C VAL A 41 -5.96 9.40 0.20
N TYR A 42 -4.82 9.56 -0.46
CA TYR A 42 -4.41 10.87 -0.98
C TYR A 42 -5.40 11.39 -2.02
N THR A 43 -5.73 10.60 -3.03
CA THR A 43 -6.62 10.98 -4.12
C THR A 43 -8.03 11.34 -3.63
N ARG A 44 -8.63 10.48 -2.81
CA ARG A 44 -10.02 10.64 -2.36
C ARG A 44 -10.17 11.47 -1.08
N GLY A 45 -9.07 11.65 -0.36
CA GLY A 45 -9.02 12.41 0.88
C GLY A 45 -8.39 13.79 0.67
N VAL A 46 -7.09 13.82 0.36
CA VAL A 46 -6.32 15.07 0.32
C VAL A 46 -6.61 15.87 -0.95
N ALA A 47 -6.44 15.28 -2.12
CA ALA A 47 -6.68 15.97 -3.40
C ALA A 47 -8.15 16.39 -3.55
N ALA A 48 -9.08 15.60 -3.02
CA ALA A 48 -10.50 15.95 -2.98
C ALA A 48 -10.89 16.97 -1.89
N GLY A 49 -9.91 17.51 -1.13
CA GLY A 49 -10.16 18.54 -0.10
C GLY A 49 -10.88 18.05 1.16
N ARG A 50 -11.00 16.74 1.37
CA ARG A 50 -11.73 16.16 2.51
C ARG A 50 -10.86 16.00 3.77
N MET A 51 -9.55 15.99 3.62
CA MET A 51 -8.56 15.95 4.71
C MET A 51 -7.29 16.68 4.32
N THR A 52 -6.50 17.07 5.32
CA THR A 52 -5.17 17.62 5.10
C THR A 52 -4.13 16.52 4.96
N VAL A 53 -2.96 16.83 4.39
CA VAL A 53 -1.80 15.91 4.38
C VAL A 53 -1.43 15.49 5.81
N ALA A 54 -1.42 16.42 6.77
CA ALA A 54 -1.17 16.11 8.17
C ALA A 54 -2.23 15.15 8.76
N GLY A 55 -3.50 15.30 8.37
CA GLY A 55 -4.57 14.36 8.72
C GLY A 55 -4.33 12.96 8.18
N MET A 56 -3.89 12.86 6.91
CA MET A 56 -3.51 11.59 6.30
C MET A 56 -2.33 10.93 7.03
N CYS A 57 -1.28 11.69 7.35
CA CYS A 57 -0.12 11.17 8.09
C CYS A 57 -0.53 10.68 9.49
N ARG A 58 -1.38 11.41 10.21
CA ARG A 58 -1.92 10.94 11.49
C ARG A 58 -2.69 9.63 11.33
N ALA A 59 -3.58 9.55 10.36
CA ALA A 59 -4.44 8.39 10.15
C ALA A 59 -3.67 7.13 9.70
N LEU A 60 -2.66 7.28 8.84
CA LEU A 60 -1.95 6.14 8.26
C LEU A 60 -0.64 5.77 8.98
N CYS A 61 -0.06 6.68 9.75
CA CYS A 61 1.25 6.49 10.38
C CYS A 61 1.21 6.65 11.90
N GLU A 62 0.89 7.86 12.40
CA GLU A 62 1.02 8.18 13.82
C GLU A 62 0.03 7.40 14.70
N ASN A 63 -1.26 7.47 14.38
CA ASN A 63 -2.29 6.78 15.17
C ASN A 63 -2.13 5.25 15.18
N PRO A 64 -1.86 4.57 14.05
CA PRO A 64 -1.53 3.15 14.06
C PRO A 64 -0.29 2.83 14.91
N ALA A 65 0.77 3.66 14.83
CA ALA A 65 1.97 3.44 15.63
C ALA A 65 1.69 3.56 17.14
N LYS A 66 0.88 4.53 17.56
CA LYS A 66 0.44 4.69 18.94
C LYS A 66 -0.44 3.52 19.39
N LEU A 67 -1.45 3.16 18.58
CA LEU A 67 -2.38 2.06 18.88
C LEU A 67 -1.65 0.73 19.09
N TYR A 68 -0.66 0.45 18.22
CA TYR A 68 0.10 -0.79 18.30
C TYR A 68 1.35 -0.73 19.19
N GLY A 69 1.56 0.36 19.94
CA GLY A 69 2.68 0.51 20.87
C GLY A 69 4.05 0.53 20.16
N LEU A 70 4.10 1.11 18.97
CA LEU A 70 5.34 1.28 18.18
C LEU A 70 5.83 2.73 18.15
N TYR A 71 5.02 3.66 18.64
CA TYR A 71 5.38 5.08 18.73
C TYR A 71 6.34 5.33 19.92
N PRO A 72 7.36 6.18 19.81
CA PRO A 72 7.74 7.03 18.65
C PRO A 72 8.74 6.37 17.68
N ARG A 73 9.09 5.10 17.87
CA ARG A 73 10.00 4.39 16.98
C ARG A 73 9.49 4.38 15.53
N LYS A 74 8.16 4.26 15.35
CA LYS A 74 7.43 4.36 14.09
C LYS A 74 6.40 5.48 14.17
N GLY A 75 5.90 5.92 13.00
CA GLY A 75 4.79 6.86 12.90
C GLY A 75 5.14 8.33 12.99
N VAL A 76 6.43 8.67 13.11
CA VAL A 76 6.92 10.05 13.16
C VAL A 76 8.28 10.14 12.46
N ILE A 77 8.58 11.29 11.88
CA ILE A 77 9.92 11.63 11.37
C ILE A 77 10.58 12.48 12.44
N ALA A 78 11.42 11.85 13.27
CA ALA A 78 12.15 12.50 14.35
C ALA A 78 13.50 11.81 14.59
N ALA A 79 14.42 12.51 15.23
CA ALA A 79 15.68 11.91 15.63
C ALA A 79 15.43 10.72 16.59
N GLY A 80 16.04 9.57 16.30
CA GLY A 80 15.86 8.32 17.05
C GLY A 80 14.71 7.44 16.58
N SER A 81 13.86 7.89 15.64
CA SER A 81 12.86 7.06 14.97
C SER A 81 13.47 6.29 13.80
N ASP A 82 12.89 5.14 13.47
CA ASP A 82 13.29 4.40 12.27
C ASP A 82 12.97 5.23 11.00
N ALA A 83 13.91 5.29 10.07
CA ALA A 83 13.76 6.02 8.81
C ALA A 83 12.91 5.23 7.80
N ASP A 84 11.65 4.94 8.17
CA ASP A 84 10.63 4.37 7.28
C ASP A 84 9.89 5.54 6.63
N ILE A 85 10.29 5.89 5.41
CA ILE A 85 9.87 7.13 4.76
C ILE A 85 9.26 6.82 3.40
N VAL A 86 8.09 7.39 3.14
CA VAL A 86 7.47 7.42 1.82
C VAL A 86 7.62 8.81 1.23
N VAL A 87 8.25 8.89 0.06
CA VAL A 87 8.32 10.11 -0.74
C VAL A 87 7.17 10.09 -1.72
N TYR A 88 6.32 11.10 -1.66
CA TYR A 88 5.12 11.22 -2.45
C TYR A 88 5.25 12.37 -3.44
N ASP A 89 5.02 12.11 -4.73
CA ASP A 89 4.95 13.17 -5.76
C ASP A 89 3.48 13.56 -5.98
N PRO A 90 3.07 14.78 -5.58
CA PRO A 90 1.70 15.24 -5.75
C PRO A 90 1.31 15.52 -7.21
N LYS A 91 2.28 15.58 -8.13
CA LYS A 91 2.05 15.85 -9.56
C LYS A 91 1.96 14.56 -10.40
N ALA A 92 2.40 13.43 -9.86
CA ALA A 92 2.27 12.15 -10.55
C ALA A 92 0.78 11.80 -10.71
N SER A 93 0.44 11.04 -11.72
CA SER A 93 -0.91 10.51 -11.93
C SER A 93 -0.83 9.25 -12.78
N HIS A 94 -1.53 8.21 -12.37
CA HIS A 94 -1.64 6.98 -13.15
C HIS A 94 -3.02 6.34 -12.93
N ILE A 95 -3.31 5.29 -13.67
CA ILE A 95 -4.54 4.52 -13.52
C ILE A 95 -4.20 3.23 -12.77
N LEU A 96 -4.86 2.99 -11.64
CA LEU A 96 -4.68 1.76 -10.88
C LEU A 96 -5.21 0.57 -11.68
N SER A 97 -4.36 -0.44 -11.82
CA SER A 97 -4.73 -1.71 -12.45
C SER A 97 -4.08 -2.88 -11.74
N ALA A 98 -4.84 -3.95 -11.53
CA ALA A 98 -4.34 -5.18 -10.94
C ALA A 98 -3.16 -5.80 -11.73
N ARG A 99 -2.99 -5.42 -13.01
CA ARG A 99 -1.88 -5.90 -13.86
C ARG A 99 -0.53 -5.34 -13.44
N ASP A 100 -0.54 -4.11 -12.90
CA ASP A 100 0.65 -3.36 -12.55
C ASP A 100 1.04 -3.52 -11.08
N MET A 101 0.21 -4.25 -10.31
CA MET A 101 0.41 -4.48 -8.88
C MET A 101 1.31 -5.68 -8.60
N VAL A 102 2.09 -5.56 -7.53
CA VAL A 102 2.95 -6.64 -7.00
C VAL A 102 2.13 -7.67 -6.21
N THR A 103 0.98 -7.27 -5.68
CA THR A 103 0.08 -8.17 -4.95
C THR A 103 -0.34 -9.38 -5.78
N LYS A 104 -0.30 -10.56 -5.18
CA LYS A 104 -0.70 -11.83 -5.83
C LYS A 104 -2.21 -12.06 -5.87
N ALA A 105 -3.00 -11.10 -5.39
CA ALA A 105 -4.46 -11.22 -5.37
C ALA A 105 -5.08 -11.32 -6.77
N GLY A 106 -4.45 -10.72 -7.78
CA GLY A 106 -4.90 -10.74 -9.17
C GLY A 106 -6.11 -9.85 -9.45
N TYR A 107 -6.57 -9.06 -8.48
CA TYR A 107 -7.62 -8.06 -8.62
C TYR A 107 -7.38 -6.89 -7.66
N THR A 108 -8.04 -5.77 -7.92
CA THR A 108 -8.10 -4.62 -7.02
C THR A 108 -9.51 -4.04 -7.02
N PRO A 109 -10.04 -3.60 -5.85
CA PRO A 109 -11.32 -2.89 -5.79
C PRO A 109 -11.26 -1.51 -6.44
N PHE A 110 -10.06 -1.04 -6.77
CA PHE A 110 -9.80 0.29 -7.35
C PHE A 110 -9.42 0.23 -8.83
N GLU A 111 -9.74 -0.88 -9.53
CA GLU A 111 -9.45 -1.02 -10.95
C GLU A 111 -10.00 0.17 -11.74
N GLY A 112 -9.16 0.80 -12.58
CA GLY A 112 -9.53 1.95 -13.40
C GLY A 112 -9.58 3.29 -12.66
N LEU A 113 -9.31 3.34 -11.35
CA LEU A 113 -9.24 4.60 -10.62
C LEU A 113 -8.01 5.40 -11.05
N ARG A 114 -8.21 6.63 -11.53
CA ARG A 114 -7.12 7.57 -11.75
C ARG A 114 -6.68 8.14 -10.40
N THR A 115 -5.38 8.06 -10.12
CA THR A 115 -4.77 8.67 -8.93
C THR A 115 -4.41 10.13 -9.17
N GLU A 116 -4.48 10.92 -8.11
CA GLU A 116 -3.89 12.25 -8.00
C GLU A 116 -2.66 12.11 -7.11
N GLY A 117 -1.46 12.30 -7.70
CA GLY A 117 -0.20 11.97 -7.05
C GLY A 117 0.16 10.48 -7.10
N GLY A 118 1.39 10.17 -6.71
CA GLY A 118 1.94 8.81 -6.68
C GLY A 118 3.13 8.67 -5.73
N ILE A 119 3.46 7.43 -5.37
CA ILE A 119 4.59 7.10 -4.52
C ILE A 119 5.85 7.07 -5.40
N ALA A 120 6.78 8.02 -5.19
CA ALA A 120 8.05 8.08 -5.90
C ALA A 120 9.08 7.14 -5.28
N LYS A 121 9.23 7.15 -3.94
CA LYS A 121 10.22 6.31 -3.23
C LYS A 121 9.67 5.80 -1.92
N VAL A 122 10.13 4.61 -1.53
CA VAL A 122 9.88 4.04 -0.20
C VAL A 122 11.21 3.62 0.42
N TYR A 123 11.46 4.09 1.62
CA TYR A 123 12.60 3.71 2.43
C TYR A 123 12.16 2.88 3.63
N LEU A 124 12.91 1.84 3.94
CA LEU A 124 12.78 1.04 5.16
C LEU A 124 14.08 1.16 5.96
N ARG A 125 14.01 1.79 7.12
CA ARG A 125 15.18 2.10 7.99
C ARG A 125 16.35 2.74 7.22
N GLY A 126 16.03 3.62 6.27
CA GLY A 126 17.00 4.32 5.44
C GLY A 126 17.43 3.60 4.17
N SER A 127 17.15 2.29 4.02
CA SER A 127 17.40 1.55 2.76
C SER A 127 16.30 1.84 1.75
N LEU A 128 16.67 2.16 0.50
CA LEU A 128 15.71 2.36 -0.60
C LEU A 128 15.13 1.00 -1.01
N MET A 129 13.81 0.85 -0.88
CA MET A 129 13.08 -0.39 -1.16
C MET A 129 12.30 -0.33 -2.46
N VAL A 130 11.70 0.83 -2.74
CA VAL A 130 10.90 1.06 -3.95
C VAL A 130 11.30 2.38 -4.56
N GLU A 131 11.42 2.42 -5.88
CA GLU A 131 11.63 3.61 -6.69
C GLU A 131 10.77 3.52 -7.95
N ASP A 132 9.97 4.56 -8.20
CA ASP A 132 9.07 4.68 -9.36
C ASP A 132 8.23 3.40 -9.61
N GLY A 133 7.61 2.88 -8.55
CA GLY A 133 6.76 1.69 -8.59
C GLY A 133 7.50 0.36 -8.73
N ARG A 134 8.85 0.35 -8.71
CA ARG A 134 9.67 -0.85 -8.84
C ARG A 134 10.33 -1.20 -7.51
N ILE A 135 10.28 -2.48 -7.15
CA ILE A 135 11.04 -2.98 -6.00
C ILE A 135 12.52 -3.03 -6.39
N VAL A 136 13.36 -2.28 -5.66
CA VAL A 136 14.82 -2.20 -5.87
C VAL A 136 15.61 -2.76 -4.70
N GLY A 137 14.99 -2.85 -3.51
CA GLY A 137 15.59 -3.42 -2.30
C GLY A 137 15.30 -4.90 -2.10
N GLY A 138 16.06 -5.54 -1.22
CA GLY A 138 15.85 -6.92 -0.77
C GLY A 138 14.94 -7.02 0.45
N PRO A 139 14.59 -8.23 0.92
CA PRO A 139 13.79 -8.43 2.12
C PRO A 139 14.60 -8.08 3.38
N GLU A 140 14.27 -6.97 4.04
CA GLU A 140 14.93 -6.47 5.26
C GLU A 140 13.99 -6.40 6.48
N GLY A 141 12.87 -7.13 6.45
CA GLY A 141 11.90 -7.15 7.53
C GLY A 141 12.52 -7.58 8.87
N GLN A 142 12.15 -6.88 9.96
CA GLN A 142 12.57 -7.21 11.32
C GLN A 142 11.36 -7.26 12.24
N TYR A 143 11.36 -8.21 13.17
CA TYR A 143 10.34 -8.24 14.21
C TYR A 143 10.53 -7.07 15.18
N LEU A 144 9.46 -6.33 15.43
CA LEU A 144 9.43 -5.24 16.40
C LEU A 144 8.59 -5.64 17.63
N ARG A 145 9.21 -5.59 18.80
CA ARG A 145 8.47 -5.69 20.05
C ARG A 145 7.63 -4.43 20.22
N ARG A 146 6.36 -4.60 20.44
CA ARG A 146 5.44 -3.50 20.77
C ARG A 146 5.50 -3.16 22.24
N GLY A 147 5.33 -1.88 22.56
CA GLY A 147 5.07 -1.38 23.89
C GLY A 147 3.57 -1.28 24.22
N LEU A 148 3.24 -0.45 25.18
CA LEU A 148 1.85 -0.11 25.53
C LEU A 148 1.24 0.81 24.46
N CYS A 149 -0.08 0.74 24.32
CA CYS A 149 -0.85 1.71 23.54
C CYS A 149 -0.71 3.11 24.18
N THR A 150 -0.52 4.13 23.35
CA THR A 150 -0.31 5.54 23.77
C THR A 150 -1.35 6.50 23.16
N LEU A 151 -2.49 5.96 22.67
CA LEU A 151 -3.65 6.74 22.24
C LEU A 151 -4.38 7.33 23.44
#